data_7d1146814ef043213600e4a9d984d639
#
_entry.id   7d1146814ef043213600e4a9d984d639
#
_cell.length_a   1.000
_cell.length_b   1.000
_cell.length_c   1.000
_cell.angle_alpha   90.00
_cell.angle_beta   90.00
_cell.angle_gamma   90.00
#
_symmetry.space_group_name_H-M   'P 1'
#
loop_
_entity.id
_entity.type
_entity.pdbx_description
1 polymer ?
#
loop_
_entity_poly.entity_id
_entity_poly.type
_entity_poly.pdbx_seq_one_letter_code
_entity_poly.pdbx_strand_id
1 'polypeptide(L)'
;MQYTEEQIARANQTDLVSFLNEQGEQLVKSGREYRWKKHDSVTISGNRWYRHSQSKGGYPVDFVMEFYYATFPEAVKMLIGEEGEGRQKSCPAPSKDFRLPEKNKDNEMIVKYLTESRELEKNLVMEWIVRGDIYEEKKHHNVIFVGRDADGIPRYAHCRGTGEIKYRGDVTGSGKSYGFSYRGTDNQLFVFEAAIDLLSFIQLFPKDWKKRSYLSLGGVSSVALMTFLSERPQITSVFLCLDNDQAGNEACEKLAGEISEGYSVIRLKPSRKDWNEILCDKNTDRKKAIAETITIKVPEAEELVPMLCYEDIKQTSVEWLWFPYIPFGKLTIIQGNPG
;
A
#
# COMPACT_ATOMS: atom_id res chain seq x y z
N MET A 1 -10.10 -14.59 4.12
CA MET A 1 -10.71 -14.76 5.46
C MET A 1 -10.32 -13.57 6.32
N GLN A 2 -11.28 -12.93 6.97
CA GLN A 2 -11.03 -11.83 7.89
C GLN A 2 -11.41 -12.26 9.30
N TYR A 3 -10.56 -11.92 10.28
CA TYR A 3 -10.81 -12.14 11.70
C TYR A 3 -11.42 -10.90 12.35
N THR A 4 -12.27 -11.10 13.35
CA THR A 4 -12.84 -10.00 14.15
C THR A 4 -11.77 -9.40 15.08
N GLU A 5 -11.99 -8.17 15.57
CA GLU A 5 -11.07 -7.56 16.55
C GLU A 5 -10.93 -8.41 17.81
N GLU A 6 -12.01 -9.07 18.24
CA GLU A 6 -11.99 -9.99 19.39
C GLU A 6 -11.12 -11.22 19.12
N GLN A 7 -11.20 -11.81 17.93
CA GLN A 7 -10.35 -12.92 17.51
C GLN A 7 -8.88 -12.52 17.44
N ILE A 8 -8.58 -11.34 16.90
CA ILE A 8 -7.22 -10.79 16.85
C ILE A 8 -6.70 -10.51 18.26
N ALA A 9 -7.52 -9.89 19.13
CA ALA A 9 -7.15 -9.64 20.51
C ALA A 9 -6.88 -10.96 21.26
N ARG A 10 -7.70 -11.99 21.05
CA ARG A 10 -7.51 -13.32 21.64
C ARG A 10 -6.23 -13.98 21.11
N ALA A 11 -5.94 -13.89 19.82
CA ALA A 11 -4.68 -14.36 19.25
C ALA A 11 -3.47 -13.67 19.87
N ASN A 12 -3.53 -12.36 20.12
CA ASN A 12 -2.46 -11.60 20.75
C ASN A 12 -2.35 -11.81 22.29
N GLN A 13 -3.31 -12.49 22.89
CA GLN A 13 -3.25 -12.93 24.29
C GLN A 13 -2.67 -14.34 24.47
N THR A 14 -2.43 -15.07 23.39
CA THR A 14 -1.85 -16.41 23.43
C THR A 14 -0.49 -16.38 24.14
N ASP A 15 -0.27 -17.30 25.08
CA ASP A 15 1.04 -17.49 25.72
C ASP A 15 2.02 -18.11 24.73
N LEU A 16 3.06 -17.37 24.34
CA LEU A 16 4.04 -17.80 23.36
C LEU A 16 4.91 -18.97 23.85
N VAL A 17 5.08 -19.12 25.17
CA VAL A 17 5.83 -20.24 25.74
C VAL A 17 5.06 -21.54 25.51
N SER A 18 3.77 -21.53 25.80
CA SER A 18 2.87 -22.67 25.55
C SER A 18 2.78 -22.98 24.07
N PHE A 19 2.54 -21.98 23.23
CA PHE A 19 2.48 -22.14 21.79
C PHE A 19 3.74 -22.79 21.21
N LEU A 20 4.92 -22.31 21.58
CA LEU A 20 6.17 -22.86 21.07
C LEU A 20 6.46 -24.28 21.56
N ASN A 21 6.08 -24.61 22.79
CA ASN A 21 6.17 -25.99 23.28
C ASN A 21 5.25 -26.93 22.51
N GLU A 22 4.03 -26.49 22.16
CA GLU A 22 3.11 -27.27 21.30
C GLU A 22 3.67 -27.46 19.88
N GLN A 23 4.42 -26.48 19.38
CA GLN A 23 5.13 -26.60 18.08
C GLN A 23 6.41 -27.43 18.17
N GLY A 24 6.74 -27.98 19.34
CA GLY A 24 7.96 -28.79 19.56
C GLY A 24 9.27 -27.98 19.62
N GLU A 25 9.20 -26.66 19.76
CA GLU A 25 10.35 -25.80 19.85
C GLU A 25 11.01 -25.85 21.25
N GLN A 26 12.32 -25.74 21.28
CA GLN A 26 13.07 -25.80 22.54
C GLN A 26 13.30 -24.40 23.13
N LEU A 27 12.82 -24.22 24.36
CA LEU A 27 12.98 -22.99 25.13
C LEU A 27 13.91 -23.22 26.33
N VAL A 28 14.80 -22.27 26.59
CA VAL A 28 15.71 -22.29 27.74
C VAL A 28 15.31 -21.17 28.70
N LYS A 29 14.99 -21.51 29.94
CA LYS A 29 14.63 -20.53 30.95
C LYS A 29 15.85 -19.65 31.31
N SER A 30 15.67 -18.34 31.25
CA SER A 30 16.69 -17.32 31.56
C SER A 30 16.08 -16.27 32.49
N GLY A 31 16.19 -16.46 33.81
CA GLY A 31 15.58 -15.59 34.80
C GLY A 31 14.04 -15.64 34.75
N ARG A 32 13.41 -14.50 34.43
CA ARG A 32 11.94 -14.37 34.31
C ARG A 32 11.44 -14.62 32.89
N GLU A 33 12.34 -14.78 31.92
CA GLU A 33 12.05 -14.94 30.50
C GLU A 33 12.51 -16.30 29.99
N TYR A 34 12.09 -16.63 28.76
CA TYR A 34 12.55 -17.81 28.05
C TYR A 34 13.31 -17.37 26.80
N ARG A 35 14.46 -18.03 26.54
CA ARG A 35 15.25 -17.86 25.33
C ARG A 35 14.90 -18.98 24.36
N TRP A 36 14.63 -18.62 23.09
CA TRP A 36 14.34 -19.61 22.06
C TRP A 36 15.62 -20.18 21.47
N LYS A 37 15.86 -21.48 21.65
CA LYS A 37 17.11 -22.13 21.28
C LYS A 37 17.43 -22.04 19.78
N LYS A 38 16.39 -22.03 18.92
CA LYS A 38 16.53 -21.90 17.47
C LYS A 38 16.96 -20.49 17.04
N HIS A 39 16.66 -19.51 17.87
CA HIS A 39 16.98 -18.10 17.66
C HIS A 39 17.45 -17.47 18.97
N ASP A 40 18.69 -17.70 19.35
CA ASP A 40 19.29 -17.33 20.65
C ASP A 40 19.15 -15.84 21.03
N SER A 41 18.97 -14.96 20.04
CA SER A 41 18.73 -13.53 20.27
C SER A 41 17.29 -13.18 20.62
N VAL A 42 16.38 -14.18 20.63
CA VAL A 42 14.95 -13.97 20.91
C VAL A 42 14.63 -14.39 22.35
N THR A 43 14.08 -13.44 23.11
CA THR A 43 13.52 -13.68 24.46
C THR A 43 12.01 -13.59 24.41
N ILE A 44 11.35 -14.40 25.25
CA ILE A 44 9.89 -14.53 25.31
C ILE A 44 9.45 -14.41 26.78
N SER A 45 8.42 -13.63 26.99
CA SER A 45 7.80 -13.41 28.32
C SER A 45 6.27 -13.36 28.16
N GLY A 46 5.58 -14.48 28.46
CA GLY A 46 4.14 -14.60 28.27
C GLY A 46 3.74 -14.39 26.80
N ASN A 47 2.95 -13.37 26.55
CA ASN A 47 2.51 -12.98 25.20
C ASN A 47 3.39 -11.87 24.57
N ARG A 48 4.63 -11.73 25.00
CA ARG A 48 5.59 -10.78 24.42
C ARG A 48 6.85 -11.48 23.99
N TRP A 49 7.45 -11.01 22.90
CA TRP A 49 8.76 -11.42 22.45
C TRP A 49 9.63 -10.22 22.11
N TYR A 50 10.95 -10.43 22.18
CA TYR A 50 11.92 -9.42 21.80
C TYR A 50 13.16 -10.08 21.19
N ARG A 51 13.59 -9.59 20.02
CA ARG A 51 14.79 -10.01 19.30
C ARG A 51 15.89 -8.98 19.51
N HIS A 52 16.86 -9.29 20.38
CA HIS A 52 17.94 -8.38 20.74
C HIS A 52 18.83 -7.98 19.56
N SER A 53 19.11 -8.89 18.62
CA SER A 53 19.98 -8.63 17.47
C SER A 53 19.43 -7.62 16.47
N GLN A 54 18.11 -7.34 16.50
CA GLN A 54 17.43 -6.41 15.59
C GLN A 54 16.66 -5.32 16.32
N SER A 55 16.71 -5.30 17.67
CA SER A 55 15.93 -4.38 18.50
C SER A 55 14.43 -4.37 18.16
N LYS A 56 13.87 -5.54 17.82
CA LYS A 56 12.50 -5.73 17.38
C LYS A 56 11.74 -6.64 18.33
N GLY A 57 10.49 -6.31 18.61
CA GLY A 57 9.61 -7.13 19.45
C GLY A 57 8.14 -6.89 19.12
N GLY A 58 7.26 -7.69 19.71
CA GLY A 58 5.83 -7.58 19.44
C GLY A 58 4.98 -8.57 20.23
N TYR A 59 3.81 -8.85 19.70
CA TYR A 59 2.80 -9.77 20.19
C TYR A 59 2.82 -11.12 19.43
N PRO A 60 2.03 -12.13 19.85
CA PRO A 60 2.02 -13.44 19.22
C PRO A 60 1.73 -13.44 17.72
N VAL A 61 0.83 -12.59 17.24
CA VAL A 61 0.55 -12.51 15.79
C VAL A 61 1.79 -12.06 15.04
N ASP A 62 2.48 -11.01 15.53
CA ASP A 62 3.74 -10.52 14.94
C ASP A 62 4.83 -11.59 15.00
N PHE A 63 4.87 -12.38 16.09
CA PHE A 63 5.81 -13.49 16.24
C PHE A 63 5.63 -14.55 15.15
N VAL A 64 4.40 -14.99 14.95
CA VAL A 64 4.10 -16.03 13.97
C VAL A 64 4.35 -15.53 12.54
N MET A 65 4.00 -14.28 12.24
CA MET A 65 4.33 -13.67 10.95
C MET A 65 5.84 -13.57 10.71
N GLU A 66 6.62 -13.19 11.72
CA GLU A 66 8.07 -13.00 11.60
C GLU A 66 8.85 -14.31 11.48
N PHE A 67 8.52 -15.33 12.28
CA PHE A 67 9.33 -16.53 12.42
C PHE A 67 8.77 -17.76 11.71
N TYR A 68 7.47 -17.78 11.42
CA TYR A 68 6.82 -18.85 10.66
C TYR A 68 6.46 -18.41 9.24
N TYR A 69 6.79 -17.15 8.88
CA TYR A 69 6.52 -16.59 7.54
C TYR A 69 5.03 -16.69 7.14
N ALA A 70 4.17 -16.72 8.12
CA ALA A 70 2.72 -16.80 7.91
C ALA A 70 2.14 -15.43 7.54
N THR A 71 1.13 -15.42 6.69
CA THR A 71 0.32 -14.22 6.47
C THR A 71 -0.49 -13.90 7.74
N PHE A 72 -0.97 -12.68 7.87
CA PHE A 72 -1.75 -12.27 9.04
C PHE A 72 -2.95 -13.20 9.33
N PRO A 73 -3.79 -13.61 8.35
CA PRO A 73 -4.88 -14.57 8.60
C PRO A 73 -4.38 -15.94 9.06
N GLU A 74 -3.29 -16.43 8.49
CA GLU A 74 -2.68 -17.70 8.89
C GLU A 74 -2.10 -17.64 10.30
N ALA A 75 -1.46 -16.52 10.66
CA ALA A 75 -0.93 -16.31 11.99
C ALA A 75 -2.03 -16.32 13.05
N VAL A 76 -3.15 -15.62 12.80
CA VAL A 76 -4.30 -15.62 13.71
C VAL A 76 -4.88 -17.03 13.80
N LYS A 77 -5.07 -17.75 12.68
CA LYS A 77 -5.57 -19.13 12.67
C LYS A 77 -4.67 -20.07 13.47
N MET A 78 -3.36 -19.95 13.32
CA MET A 78 -2.39 -20.78 14.06
C MET A 78 -2.46 -20.58 15.58
N LEU A 79 -2.76 -19.37 16.02
CA LEU A 79 -2.79 -19.00 17.44
C LEU A 79 -4.10 -19.35 18.15
N ILE A 80 -5.26 -19.27 17.44
CA ILE A 80 -6.56 -19.52 18.07
C ILE A 80 -7.27 -20.78 17.53
N GLY A 81 -6.75 -21.40 16.48
CA GLY A 81 -7.32 -22.64 15.89
C GLY A 81 -8.67 -22.47 15.18
N GLU A 82 -9.15 -21.25 14.99
CA GLU A 82 -10.44 -20.96 14.38
C GLU A 82 -10.28 -20.34 13.00
N GLU A 83 -11.18 -20.68 12.07
CA GLU A 83 -11.28 -20.01 10.79
C GLU A 83 -12.03 -18.69 10.94
N GLY A 84 -11.54 -17.63 10.26
CA GLY A 84 -12.21 -16.35 10.24
C GLY A 84 -13.61 -16.45 9.62
N GLU A 85 -14.60 -15.87 10.26
CA GLU A 85 -15.94 -15.74 9.70
C GLU A 85 -15.88 -14.83 8.47
N GLY A 86 -16.15 -15.40 7.29
CA GLY A 86 -16.12 -14.67 6.03
C GLY A 86 -17.21 -13.61 5.97
N ARG A 87 -16.88 -12.39 6.32
CA ARG A 87 -17.69 -11.21 5.98
C ARG A 87 -17.13 -10.58 4.71
N GLN A 88 -18.04 -10.31 3.76
CA GLN A 88 -17.76 -9.38 2.65
C GLN A 88 -17.08 -8.13 3.20
N LYS A 89 -16.02 -7.66 2.49
CA LYS A 89 -15.36 -6.39 2.81
C LYS A 89 -16.38 -5.26 2.87
N SER A 90 -16.97 -5.03 4.04
CA SER A 90 -17.43 -3.70 4.37
C SER A 90 -16.18 -2.90 4.72
N CYS A 91 -15.94 -1.78 4.04
CA CYS A 91 -14.97 -0.78 4.52
C CYS A 91 -15.15 -0.65 6.04
N PRO A 92 -14.06 -0.67 6.84
CA PRO A 92 -14.19 -0.43 8.25
C PRO A 92 -14.93 0.90 8.40
N ALA A 93 -16.10 0.86 9.02
CA ALA A 93 -16.79 2.08 9.41
C ALA A 93 -15.79 2.93 10.18
N PRO A 94 -15.78 4.28 10.04
CA PRO A 94 -14.92 5.12 10.84
C PRO A 94 -15.13 4.73 12.29
N SER A 95 -14.05 4.66 13.07
CA SER A 95 -14.20 4.46 14.51
C SER A 95 -15.26 5.46 14.98
N LYS A 96 -16.15 5.06 15.88
CA LYS A 96 -17.26 5.92 16.35
C LYS A 96 -16.82 7.30 16.81
N ASP A 97 -15.52 7.50 16.96
CA ASP A 97 -14.88 8.72 17.49
C ASP A 97 -14.16 9.58 16.44
N PHE A 98 -14.14 9.19 15.13
CA PHE A 98 -13.54 10.05 14.12
C PHE A 98 -14.36 11.31 13.91
N ARG A 99 -13.74 12.45 14.20
CA ARG A 99 -14.30 13.78 13.92
C ARG A 99 -13.22 14.66 13.32
N LEU A 100 -13.58 15.35 12.26
CA LEU A 100 -12.71 16.37 11.70
C LEU A 100 -12.47 17.49 12.73
N PRO A 101 -11.21 17.98 12.87
CA PRO A 101 -10.93 19.16 13.66
C PRO A 101 -11.78 20.36 13.24
N GLU A 102 -12.11 21.22 14.21
CA GLU A 102 -12.90 22.41 13.94
C GLU A 102 -12.17 23.35 12.97
N LYS A 103 -12.88 23.80 11.93
CA LYS A 103 -12.31 24.72 10.94
C LYS A 103 -12.13 26.11 11.52
N ASN A 104 -11.03 26.77 11.18
CA ASN A 104 -10.84 28.19 11.43
C ASN A 104 -11.78 29.03 10.55
N LYS A 105 -11.92 30.31 10.87
CA LYS A 105 -12.76 31.27 10.11
C LYS A 105 -12.20 31.55 8.73
N ASP A 106 -10.88 31.51 8.59
CA ASP A 106 -10.16 31.70 7.35
C ASP A 106 -9.07 30.63 7.20
N ASN A 107 -8.23 30.75 6.17
CA ASN A 107 -7.14 29.81 5.88
C ASN A 107 -5.82 30.56 5.69
N GLU A 108 -5.66 31.76 6.27
CA GLU A 108 -4.52 32.64 5.98
C GLU A 108 -3.18 32.02 6.38
N MET A 109 -3.12 31.41 7.58
CA MET A 109 -1.87 30.80 8.07
C MET A 109 -1.42 29.61 7.24
N ILE A 110 -2.38 28.76 6.84
CA ILE A 110 -2.03 27.59 6.02
C ILE A 110 -1.70 27.98 4.59
N VAL A 111 -2.38 28.97 4.01
CA VAL A 111 -2.05 29.49 2.69
C VAL A 111 -0.65 30.07 2.70
N LYS A 112 -0.31 30.90 3.69
CA LYS A 112 1.04 31.42 3.86
C LYS A 112 2.07 30.31 3.97
N TYR A 113 1.85 29.31 4.84
CA TYR A 113 2.75 28.16 5.01
C TYR A 113 2.95 27.39 3.71
N LEU A 114 1.85 27.03 3.04
CA LEU A 114 1.90 26.22 1.81
C LEU A 114 2.53 26.98 0.64
N THR A 115 2.34 28.31 0.55
CA THR A 115 2.89 29.09 -0.56
C THR A 115 4.32 29.62 -0.29
N GLU A 116 4.62 30.06 0.95
CA GLU A 116 5.93 30.65 1.25
C GLU A 116 6.97 29.61 1.72
N SER A 117 6.54 28.63 2.56
CA SER A 117 7.46 27.63 3.10
C SER A 117 7.54 26.35 2.26
N ARG A 118 6.51 26.07 1.47
CA ARG A 118 6.41 24.89 0.61
C ARG A 118 6.43 25.22 -0.89
N GLU A 119 6.46 26.49 -1.23
CA GLU A 119 6.50 27.03 -2.60
C GLU A 119 5.39 26.52 -3.52
N LEU A 120 4.24 26.10 -2.94
CA LEU A 120 3.09 25.70 -3.71
C LEU A 120 2.38 26.92 -4.32
N GLU A 121 1.91 26.80 -5.55
CA GLU A 121 1.17 27.85 -6.22
C GLU A 121 -0.18 28.12 -5.51
N LYS A 122 -0.44 29.42 -5.25
CA LYS A 122 -1.65 29.85 -4.54
C LYS A 122 -2.92 29.32 -5.18
N ASN A 123 -3.01 29.33 -6.51
CA ASN A 123 -4.20 28.85 -7.21
C ASN A 123 -4.44 27.34 -6.98
N LEU A 124 -3.37 26.53 -6.98
CA LEU A 124 -3.45 25.11 -6.66
C LEU A 124 -3.93 24.91 -5.22
N VAL A 125 -3.34 25.58 -4.25
CA VAL A 125 -3.75 25.51 -2.84
C VAL A 125 -5.21 25.91 -2.65
N MET A 126 -5.61 27.02 -3.26
CA MET A 126 -7.00 27.49 -3.17
C MET A 126 -8.01 26.52 -3.80
N GLU A 127 -7.65 25.84 -4.89
CA GLU A 127 -8.51 24.82 -5.50
C GLU A 127 -8.83 23.69 -4.50
N TRP A 128 -7.83 23.20 -3.76
CA TRP A 128 -8.03 22.16 -2.76
C TRP A 128 -8.76 22.65 -1.50
N ILE A 129 -8.60 23.92 -1.14
CA ILE A 129 -9.37 24.56 -0.05
C ILE A 129 -10.86 24.67 -0.43
N VAL A 130 -11.15 25.14 -1.65
CA VAL A 130 -12.54 25.26 -2.15
C VAL A 130 -13.21 23.89 -2.22
N ARG A 131 -12.49 22.83 -2.58
CA ARG A 131 -12.99 21.46 -2.54
C ARG A 131 -13.27 20.97 -1.10
N GLY A 132 -12.73 21.64 -0.09
CA GLY A 132 -12.84 21.25 1.31
C GLY A 132 -11.95 20.07 1.70
N ASP A 133 -10.96 19.75 0.88
CA ASP A 133 -9.97 18.68 1.12
C ASP A 133 -8.75 19.18 1.89
N ILE A 134 -8.56 20.52 1.92
CA ILE A 134 -7.56 21.20 2.75
C ILE A 134 -8.27 22.33 3.51
N TYR A 135 -7.94 22.47 4.79
CA TYR A 135 -8.40 23.62 5.59
C TYR A 135 -7.50 23.87 6.79
N GLU A 136 -7.66 25.06 7.40
CA GLU A 136 -6.98 25.46 8.62
C GLU A 136 -7.76 24.99 9.86
N GLU A 137 -7.07 24.29 10.76
CA GLU A 137 -7.64 23.91 12.05
C GLU A 137 -7.59 25.09 13.01
N LYS A 138 -8.69 25.30 13.76
CA LYS A 138 -8.96 26.50 14.58
C LYS A 138 -8.01 26.68 15.76
N LYS A 139 -7.59 25.58 16.41
CA LYS A 139 -6.90 25.65 17.70
C LYS A 139 -5.40 25.95 17.56
N HIS A 140 -4.77 25.34 16.59
CA HIS A 140 -3.31 25.41 16.41
C HIS A 140 -2.91 25.93 15.02
N HIS A 141 -3.88 26.30 14.20
CA HIS A 141 -3.66 26.77 12.84
C HIS A 141 -2.90 25.77 11.95
N ASN A 142 -3.08 24.49 12.22
CA ASN A 142 -2.47 23.43 11.44
C ASN A 142 -3.18 23.24 10.09
N VAL A 143 -2.45 22.77 9.08
CA VAL A 143 -3.04 22.29 7.83
C VAL A 143 -3.70 20.93 8.09
N ILE A 144 -4.96 20.79 7.74
CA ILE A 144 -5.65 19.51 7.72
C ILE A 144 -5.82 19.05 6.28
N PHE A 145 -5.33 17.85 5.97
CA PHE A 145 -5.51 17.16 4.72
C PHE A 145 -6.56 16.06 4.91
N VAL A 146 -7.67 16.14 4.21
CA VAL A 146 -8.84 15.27 4.39
C VAL A 146 -8.82 14.14 3.37
N GLY A 147 -8.91 12.89 3.84
CA GLY A 147 -9.15 11.71 3.02
C GLY A 147 -10.63 11.32 3.06
N ARG A 148 -11.20 11.05 1.88
CA ARG A 148 -12.62 10.72 1.71
C ARG A 148 -12.79 9.35 1.09
N ASP A 149 -13.91 8.70 1.41
CA ASP A 149 -14.35 7.49 0.72
C ASP A 149 -14.94 7.77 -0.68
N ALA A 150 -15.44 6.74 -1.34
CA ALA A 150 -16.03 6.85 -2.66
C ALA A 150 -17.29 7.75 -2.70
N ASP A 151 -18.01 7.85 -1.59
CA ASP A 151 -19.20 8.68 -1.43
C ASP A 151 -18.88 10.13 -1.05
N GLY A 152 -17.60 10.47 -0.93
CA GLY A 152 -17.13 11.79 -0.54
C GLY A 152 -17.20 12.08 0.95
N ILE A 153 -17.47 11.05 1.78
CA ILE A 153 -17.55 11.21 3.24
C ILE A 153 -16.13 11.22 3.82
N PRO A 154 -15.78 12.19 4.68
CA PRO A 154 -14.50 12.21 5.37
C PRO A 154 -14.31 10.97 6.26
N ARG A 155 -13.20 10.25 6.05
CA ARG A 155 -12.82 9.03 6.79
C ARG A 155 -11.44 9.11 7.42
N TYR A 156 -10.64 10.05 6.96
CA TYR A 156 -9.26 10.23 7.36
C TYR A 156 -8.93 11.71 7.37
N ALA A 157 -8.04 12.11 8.26
CA ALA A 157 -7.44 13.42 8.21
C ALA A 157 -6.01 13.37 8.76
N HIS A 158 -5.10 14.02 8.03
CA HIS A 158 -3.72 14.23 8.46
C HIS A 158 -3.50 15.69 8.83
N CYS A 159 -2.82 15.91 9.94
CA CYS A 159 -2.51 17.21 10.49
C CYS A 159 -1.04 17.56 10.28
N ARG A 160 -0.76 18.76 9.77
CA ARG A 160 0.58 19.30 9.58
C ARG A 160 0.72 20.67 10.20
N GLY A 161 1.66 20.80 11.17
CA GLY A 161 1.95 22.06 11.83
C GLY A 161 2.52 23.11 10.89
N THR A 162 2.08 24.36 11.04
CA THR A 162 2.52 25.53 10.28
C THR A 162 3.58 26.35 11.00
N GLY A 163 3.75 26.18 12.32
CA GLY A 163 4.68 26.90 13.16
C GLY A 163 6.07 26.27 13.25
N GLU A 164 6.86 26.75 14.21
CA GLU A 164 8.22 26.26 14.46
C GLU A 164 8.24 24.78 14.89
N ILE A 165 7.23 24.35 15.66
CA ILE A 165 7.04 22.93 16.04
C ILE A 165 6.50 22.19 14.81
N LYS A 166 7.37 21.35 14.23
CA LYS A 166 7.03 20.54 13.04
C LYS A 166 6.12 19.37 13.39
N TYR A 167 4.91 19.67 13.91
CA TYR A 167 3.93 18.64 14.21
C TYR A 167 3.45 17.94 12.93
N ARG A 168 3.34 16.62 12.98
CA ARG A 168 2.69 15.81 11.97
C ARG A 168 2.03 14.60 12.63
N GLY A 169 0.85 14.25 12.19
CA GLY A 169 0.13 13.08 12.70
C GLY A 169 -1.28 13.00 12.18
N ASP A 170 -1.84 11.81 12.27
CA ASP A 170 -3.22 11.60 11.89
C ASP A 170 -4.16 12.06 13.02
N VAL A 171 -5.31 12.57 12.62
CA VAL A 171 -6.38 12.90 13.56
C VAL A 171 -6.89 11.60 14.20
N THR A 172 -7.12 11.63 15.52
CA THR A 172 -7.61 10.48 16.27
C THR A 172 -8.87 9.90 15.65
N GLY A 173 -8.92 8.58 15.51
CA GLY A 173 -10.03 7.87 14.89
C GLY A 173 -10.01 7.83 13.35
N SER A 174 -8.97 8.39 12.71
CA SER A 174 -8.80 8.31 11.26
C SER A 174 -8.75 6.86 10.75
N GLY A 175 -9.56 6.54 9.76
CA GLY A 175 -9.54 5.23 9.08
C GLY A 175 -8.33 5.10 8.17
N LYS A 176 -7.41 4.20 8.50
CA LYS A 176 -6.17 3.95 7.73
C LYS A 176 -6.41 3.44 6.30
N SER A 177 -7.64 3.06 5.98
CA SER A 177 -8.05 2.65 4.62
C SER A 177 -8.18 3.81 3.66
N TYR A 178 -8.07 5.05 4.13
CA TYR A 178 -8.23 6.25 3.32
C TYR A 178 -7.02 7.16 3.47
N GLY A 179 -6.72 7.90 2.41
CA GLY A 179 -5.66 8.90 2.40
C GLY A 179 -6.14 10.18 1.74
N PHE A 180 -5.37 11.26 1.88
CA PHE A 180 -5.61 12.47 1.10
C PHE A 180 -5.44 12.14 -0.38
N SER A 181 -6.49 12.37 -1.20
CA SER A 181 -6.51 11.84 -2.56
C SER A 181 -7.30 12.72 -3.54
N TYR A 182 -7.00 12.54 -4.81
CA TYR A 182 -7.77 13.04 -5.93
C TYR A 182 -8.19 11.88 -6.83
N ARG A 183 -9.44 11.83 -7.23
CA ARG A 183 -10.01 10.78 -8.07
C ARG A 183 -10.21 11.31 -9.48
N GLY A 184 -9.26 11.05 -10.36
CA GLY A 184 -9.32 11.40 -11.77
C GLY A 184 -10.16 10.42 -12.59
N THR A 185 -10.14 10.60 -13.90
CA THR A 185 -10.96 9.81 -14.86
C THR A 185 -10.17 8.80 -15.67
N ASP A 186 -8.83 8.91 -15.70
CA ASP A 186 -7.98 7.97 -16.43
C ASP A 186 -7.63 6.72 -15.60
N ASN A 187 -6.80 5.86 -16.17
CA ASN A 187 -6.39 4.60 -15.58
C ASN A 187 -5.06 4.67 -14.79
N GLN A 188 -4.58 5.87 -14.46
CA GLN A 188 -3.31 6.10 -13.78
C GLN A 188 -3.52 6.53 -12.33
N LEU A 189 -2.77 5.93 -11.41
CA LEU A 189 -2.70 6.32 -10.01
C LEU A 189 -1.27 6.65 -9.62
N PHE A 190 -1.06 7.84 -9.05
CA PHE A 190 0.22 8.29 -8.49
C PHE A 190 0.15 8.26 -6.97
N VAL A 191 1.10 7.59 -6.33
CA VAL A 191 1.11 7.29 -4.88
C VAL A 191 2.29 7.98 -4.20
N PHE A 192 2.02 8.71 -3.13
CA PHE A 192 3.00 9.52 -2.39
C PHE A 192 3.00 9.16 -0.90
N GLU A 193 4.10 9.43 -0.20
CA GLU A 193 4.17 9.30 1.24
C GLU A 193 3.35 10.40 1.93
N ALA A 194 3.51 11.66 1.50
CA ALA A 194 2.84 12.80 2.12
C ALA A 194 2.01 13.64 1.12
N ALA A 195 1.00 14.34 1.66
CA ALA A 195 0.10 15.19 0.87
C ALA A 195 0.83 16.39 0.21
N ILE A 196 1.87 16.92 0.86
CA ILE A 196 2.65 18.04 0.30
C ILE A 196 3.41 17.58 -0.94
N ASP A 197 3.95 16.36 -0.94
CA ASP A 197 4.65 15.80 -2.10
C ASP A 197 3.72 15.54 -3.28
N LEU A 198 2.50 15.08 -2.99
CA LEU A 198 1.43 14.94 -3.98
C LEU A 198 1.13 16.29 -4.66
N LEU A 199 0.95 17.36 -3.88
CA LEU A 199 0.68 18.70 -4.41
C LEU A 199 1.89 19.24 -5.19
N SER A 200 3.10 19.02 -4.68
CA SER A 200 4.34 19.41 -5.35
C SER A 200 4.50 18.72 -6.70
N PHE A 201 4.18 17.43 -6.77
CA PHE A 201 4.21 16.67 -8.01
C PHE A 201 3.20 17.20 -9.03
N ILE A 202 1.97 17.51 -8.61
CA ILE A 202 0.96 18.12 -9.49
C ILE A 202 1.48 19.45 -10.07
N GLN A 203 2.13 20.28 -9.25
CA GLN A 203 2.69 21.56 -9.71
C GLN A 203 3.89 21.39 -10.64
N LEU A 204 4.74 20.38 -10.41
CA LEU A 204 5.85 20.05 -11.29
C LEU A 204 5.37 19.50 -12.65
N PHE A 205 4.26 18.74 -12.65
CA PHE A 205 3.70 18.08 -13.83
C PHE A 205 2.22 18.44 -14.06
N PRO A 206 1.90 19.71 -14.35
CA PRO A 206 0.52 20.21 -14.35
C PRO A 206 -0.31 19.74 -15.54
N LYS A 207 0.33 19.19 -16.58
CA LYS A 207 -0.38 18.77 -17.80
C LYS A 207 -1.35 17.63 -17.47
N ASP A 208 -2.64 17.83 -17.75
CA ASP A 208 -3.71 16.83 -17.61
C ASP A 208 -3.85 16.24 -16.18
N TRP A 209 -3.35 16.93 -15.15
CA TRP A 209 -3.37 16.40 -13.80
C TRP A 209 -4.78 16.03 -13.31
N LYS A 210 -5.82 16.76 -13.72
CA LYS A 210 -7.21 16.48 -13.33
C LYS A 210 -7.78 15.18 -13.90
N LYS A 211 -7.12 14.59 -14.91
CA LYS A 211 -7.51 13.29 -15.43
C LYS A 211 -6.95 12.15 -14.59
N ARG A 212 -5.79 12.34 -13.98
CA ARG A 212 -5.06 11.33 -13.22
C ARG A 212 -5.58 11.21 -11.79
N SER A 213 -5.36 10.06 -11.18
CA SER A 213 -5.67 9.85 -9.77
C SER A 213 -4.40 9.97 -8.93
N TYR A 214 -4.56 10.50 -7.70
CA TYR A 214 -3.45 10.73 -6.77
C TYR A 214 -3.86 10.28 -5.37
N LEU A 215 -2.92 9.67 -4.64
CA LEU A 215 -3.12 9.20 -3.27
C LEU A 215 -1.88 9.48 -2.43
N SER A 216 -2.06 10.11 -1.27
CA SER A 216 -1.07 10.18 -0.22
C SER A 216 -1.39 9.16 0.86
N LEU A 217 -0.41 8.32 1.22
CA LEU A 217 -0.59 7.25 2.21
C LEU A 217 -0.60 7.77 3.66
N GLY A 218 -0.06 8.98 3.89
CA GLY A 218 0.18 9.48 5.25
C GLY A 218 1.24 8.68 6.02
N GLY A 219 2.13 8.03 5.29
CA GLY A 219 3.18 7.12 5.72
C GLY A 219 3.45 6.04 4.67
N VAL A 220 3.78 4.81 5.10
CA VAL A 220 4.18 3.72 4.20
C VAL A 220 3.23 2.51 4.24
N SER A 221 2.03 2.67 4.76
CA SER A 221 1.04 1.59 4.85
C SER A 221 0.35 1.37 3.51
N SER A 222 0.20 0.11 3.10
CA SER A 222 -0.49 -0.29 1.86
C SER A 222 -2.02 -0.22 1.93
N VAL A 223 -2.60 -0.15 3.13
CA VAL A 223 -4.05 -0.29 3.33
C VAL A 223 -4.86 0.72 2.51
N ALA A 224 -4.44 2.00 2.52
CA ALA A 224 -5.12 3.05 1.75
C ALA A 224 -5.00 2.81 0.23
N LEU A 225 -3.85 2.32 -0.24
CA LEU A 225 -3.62 1.99 -1.63
C LEU A 225 -4.54 0.84 -2.09
N MET A 226 -4.60 -0.25 -1.32
CA MET A 226 -5.45 -1.40 -1.65
C MET A 226 -6.93 -1.03 -1.66
N THR A 227 -7.37 -0.21 -0.70
CA THR A 227 -8.74 0.30 -0.69
C THR A 227 -9.02 1.16 -1.92
N PHE A 228 -8.12 2.09 -2.25
CA PHE A 228 -8.28 2.97 -3.42
C PHE A 228 -8.37 2.17 -4.73
N LEU A 229 -7.52 1.17 -4.92
CA LEU A 229 -7.54 0.30 -6.10
C LEU A 229 -8.82 -0.54 -6.17
N SER A 230 -9.31 -1.06 -5.04
CA SER A 230 -10.57 -1.83 -5.00
C SER A 230 -11.80 -0.97 -5.35
N GLU A 231 -11.79 0.31 -4.99
CA GLU A 231 -12.86 1.27 -5.32
C GLU A 231 -12.77 1.80 -6.75
N ARG A 232 -11.63 1.59 -7.45
CA ARG A 232 -11.33 2.17 -8.76
C ARG A 232 -10.79 1.12 -9.75
N PRO A 233 -11.65 0.17 -10.20
CA PRO A 233 -11.22 -0.95 -11.05
C PRO A 233 -10.68 -0.52 -12.43
N GLN A 234 -10.97 0.71 -12.88
CA GLN A 234 -10.40 1.25 -14.12
C GLN A 234 -8.90 1.60 -14.01
N ILE A 235 -8.32 1.68 -12.82
CA ILE A 235 -6.88 1.87 -12.64
C ILE A 235 -6.16 0.60 -13.12
N THR A 236 -5.21 0.76 -14.00
CA THR A 236 -4.34 -0.33 -14.49
C THR A 236 -2.86 -0.04 -14.32
N SER A 237 -2.51 1.23 -14.05
CA SER A 237 -1.13 1.67 -13.90
C SER A 237 -0.95 2.41 -12.58
N VAL A 238 -0.02 1.93 -11.74
CA VAL A 238 0.32 2.50 -10.44
C VAL A 238 1.73 3.06 -10.47
N PHE A 239 1.87 4.34 -10.21
CA PHE A 239 3.16 5.04 -10.14
C PHE A 239 3.50 5.28 -8.66
N LEU A 240 4.53 4.60 -8.16
CA LEU A 240 5.03 4.77 -6.81
C LEU A 240 6.01 5.95 -6.77
N CYS A 241 5.58 7.05 -6.19
CA CYS A 241 6.31 8.33 -6.12
C CYS A 241 6.74 8.65 -4.67
N LEU A 242 7.15 7.63 -3.90
CA LEU A 242 7.58 7.80 -2.51
C LEU A 242 8.95 8.47 -2.43
N ASP A 243 9.36 8.85 -1.23
CA ASP A 243 10.63 9.53 -0.96
C ASP A 243 11.85 8.74 -1.49
N ASN A 244 12.91 9.45 -1.84
CA ASN A 244 14.17 8.88 -2.30
C ASN A 244 15.14 8.69 -1.14
N ASP A 245 14.72 7.95 -0.14
CA ASP A 245 15.55 7.48 0.96
C ASP A 245 15.39 5.96 1.15
N GLN A 246 16.10 5.39 2.10
CA GLN A 246 16.05 3.94 2.32
C GLN A 246 14.64 3.45 2.64
N ALA A 247 13.93 4.16 3.52
CA ALA A 247 12.56 3.79 3.93
C ALA A 247 11.57 3.84 2.75
N GLY A 248 11.65 4.89 1.92
CA GLY A 248 10.82 5.03 0.72
C GLY A 248 11.12 3.97 -0.35
N ASN A 249 12.38 3.57 -0.51
CA ASN A 249 12.75 2.49 -1.44
C ASN A 249 12.23 1.13 -0.97
N GLU A 250 12.44 0.78 0.31
CA GLU A 250 11.91 -0.46 0.92
C GLU A 250 10.38 -0.51 0.86
N ALA A 251 9.72 0.64 1.12
CA ALA A 251 8.28 0.74 1.01
C ALA A 251 7.78 0.52 -0.42
N CYS A 252 8.49 1.02 -1.44
CA CYS A 252 8.13 0.78 -2.84
C CYS A 252 8.18 -0.70 -3.20
N GLU A 253 9.23 -1.42 -2.79
CA GLU A 253 9.36 -2.85 -3.04
C GLU A 253 8.23 -3.63 -2.37
N LYS A 254 7.93 -3.30 -1.11
CA LYS A 254 6.83 -3.91 -0.36
C LYS A 254 5.48 -3.66 -1.02
N LEU A 255 5.17 -2.40 -1.35
CA LEU A 255 3.89 -2.03 -1.99
C LEU A 255 3.73 -2.71 -3.34
N ALA A 256 4.79 -2.77 -4.14
CA ALA A 256 4.77 -3.44 -5.44
C ALA A 256 4.52 -4.95 -5.29
N GLY A 257 5.06 -5.58 -4.24
CA GLY A 257 4.79 -6.99 -3.92
C GLY A 257 3.35 -7.27 -3.48
N GLU A 258 2.71 -6.29 -2.82
CA GLU A 258 1.32 -6.42 -2.34
C GLU A 258 0.27 -6.10 -3.44
N ILE A 259 0.63 -5.32 -4.47
CA ILE A 259 -0.26 -5.02 -5.60
C ILE A 259 -0.40 -6.28 -6.46
N SER A 260 -1.63 -6.64 -6.83
CA SER A 260 -1.93 -7.81 -7.67
C SER A 260 -1.26 -7.72 -9.05
N GLU A 261 -1.11 -8.85 -9.74
CA GLU A 261 -0.40 -8.94 -11.01
C GLU A 261 -1.11 -8.23 -12.18
N GLY A 262 -2.40 -7.92 -12.02
CA GLY A 262 -3.17 -7.19 -13.04
C GLY A 262 -2.79 -5.70 -13.22
N TYR A 263 -1.82 -5.18 -12.45
CA TYR A 263 -1.40 -3.79 -12.53
C TYR A 263 0.01 -3.65 -13.09
N SER A 264 0.20 -2.61 -13.92
CA SER A 264 1.54 -2.10 -14.22
C SER A 264 2.03 -1.27 -13.04
N VAL A 265 3.17 -1.60 -12.45
CA VAL A 265 3.74 -0.89 -11.31
C VAL A 265 5.07 -0.26 -11.69
N ILE A 266 5.15 1.06 -11.58
CA ILE A 266 6.30 1.85 -11.99
C ILE A 266 6.76 2.72 -10.82
N ARG A 267 8.04 2.66 -10.48
CA ARG A 267 8.66 3.59 -9.53
C ARG A 267 9.09 4.84 -10.26
N LEU A 268 8.62 6.01 -9.82
CA LEU A 268 9.16 7.31 -10.19
C LEU A 268 9.99 7.85 -9.03
N LYS A 269 11.30 7.88 -9.20
CA LYS A 269 12.23 8.27 -8.16
C LYS A 269 12.49 9.78 -8.23
N PRO A 270 12.23 10.57 -7.18
CA PRO A 270 12.53 12.00 -7.18
C PRO A 270 14.05 12.24 -7.23
N SER A 271 14.49 13.31 -7.88
CA SER A 271 15.92 13.68 -8.02
C SER A 271 16.52 14.26 -6.74
N ARG A 272 15.70 14.59 -5.75
CA ARG A 272 16.07 14.97 -4.39
C ARG A 272 15.45 13.97 -3.42
N LYS A 273 15.44 14.29 -2.12
CA LYS A 273 14.85 13.44 -1.11
C LYS A 273 13.35 13.21 -1.36
N ASP A 274 12.60 14.28 -1.59
CA ASP A 274 11.17 14.26 -1.84
C ASP A 274 10.78 15.25 -2.95
N TRP A 275 9.51 15.27 -3.34
CA TRP A 275 9.01 16.13 -4.42
C TRP A 275 8.89 17.59 -4.02
N ASN A 276 8.68 17.88 -2.74
CA ASN A 276 8.65 19.26 -2.26
C ASN A 276 10.05 19.87 -2.22
N GLU A 277 11.07 19.09 -1.88
CA GLU A 277 12.45 19.57 -1.93
C GLU A 277 12.87 19.96 -3.36
N ILE A 278 12.43 19.19 -4.37
CA ILE A 278 12.65 19.55 -5.79
C ILE A 278 11.98 20.87 -6.13
N LEU A 279 10.74 21.05 -5.67
CA LEU A 279 9.98 22.27 -5.95
C LEU A 279 10.62 23.50 -5.32
N CYS A 280 11.13 23.38 -4.09
CA CYS A 280 11.78 24.45 -3.33
C CYS A 280 13.22 24.74 -3.79
N ASP A 281 13.85 23.85 -4.55
CA ASP A 281 15.20 24.07 -5.08
C ASP A 281 15.17 24.87 -6.38
N LYS A 282 15.45 26.16 -6.29
CA LYS A 282 15.48 27.09 -7.44
C LYS A 282 16.51 26.73 -8.51
N ASN A 283 17.50 25.89 -8.17
CA ASN A 283 18.54 25.45 -9.09
C ASN A 283 18.19 24.12 -9.79
N THR A 284 17.13 23.45 -9.39
CA THR A 284 16.73 22.19 -10.01
C THR A 284 16.01 22.44 -11.33
N ASP A 285 16.55 21.89 -12.42
CA ASP A 285 15.85 21.82 -13.70
C ASP A 285 14.63 20.90 -13.54
N ARG A 286 13.42 21.46 -13.63
CA ARG A 286 12.17 20.71 -13.52
C ARG A 286 12.07 19.54 -14.50
N LYS A 287 12.76 19.61 -15.65
CA LYS A 287 12.84 18.50 -16.60
C LYS A 287 13.62 17.30 -16.07
N LYS A 288 14.44 17.51 -15.05
CA LYS A 288 15.23 16.48 -14.35
C LYS A 288 14.67 16.13 -12.96
N ALA A 289 13.42 16.48 -12.69
CA ALA A 289 12.77 16.20 -11.41
C ALA A 289 12.67 14.71 -11.11
N ILE A 290 12.51 13.88 -12.14
CA ILE A 290 12.55 12.41 -12.05
C ILE A 290 13.99 11.97 -12.28
N ALA A 291 14.65 11.43 -11.24
CA ALA A 291 16.00 10.88 -11.34
C ALA A 291 16.02 9.57 -12.12
N GLU A 292 15.02 8.72 -11.87
CA GLU A 292 14.94 7.39 -12.42
C GLU A 292 13.48 6.93 -12.56
N THR A 293 13.21 6.16 -13.61
CA THR A 293 11.94 5.48 -13.81
C THR A 293 12.20 3.98 -13.88
N ILE A 294 11.69 3.23 -12.92
CA ILE A 294 11.91 1.79 -12.80
C ILE A 294 10.58 1.08 -12.99
N THR A 295 10.47 0.28 -14.01
CA THR A 295 9.32 -0.63 -14.18
C THR A 295 9.53 -1.83 -13.27
N ILE A 296 8.69 -1.99 -12.25
CA ILE A 296 8.78 -3.06 -11.26
C ILE A 296 7.95 -4.26 -11.73
N LYS A 297 6.74 -4.00 -12.25
CA LYS A 297 5.80 -5.02 -12.66
C LYS A 297 5.09 -4.60 -13.95
N VAL A 298 4.98 -5.50 -14.88
CA VAL A 298 4.12 -5.37 -16.07
C VAL A 298 3.14 -6.52 -16.01
N PRO A 299 1.84 -6.31 -16.19
CA PRO A 299 0.89 -7.42 -16.32
C PRO A 299 1.37 -8.34 -17.43
N GLU A 300 1.39 -9.65 -17.18
CA GLU A 300 1.51 -10.60 -18.27
C GLU A 300 0.38 -10.29 -19.25
N ALA A 301 0.72 -10.00 -20.50
CA ALA A 301 -0.29 -9.92 -21.54
C ALA A 301 -1.00 -11.28 -21.49
N GLU A 302 -2.28 -11.29 -21.16
CA GLU A 302 -3.10 -12.45 -21.53
C GLU A 302 -2.82 -12.65 -23.00
N GLU A 303 -2.12 -13.73 -23.34
CA GLU A 303 -2.11 -14.21 -24.72
C GLU A 303 -3.59 -14.40 -25.05
N LEU A 304 -4.13 -13.42 -25.75
CA LEU A 304 -5.41 -13.58 -26.42
C LEU A 304 -5.17 -14.74 -27.37
N VAL A 305 -5.43 -15.94 -26.91
CA VAL A 305 -5.53 -17.10 -27.78
C VAL A 305 -6.60 -16.69 -28.78
N PRO A 306 -6.23 -16.38 -30.04
CA PRO A 306 -7.22 -15.93 -30.99
C PRO A 306 -8.28 -17.03 -31.07
N MET A 307 -9.51 -16.72 -30.65
CA MET A 307 -10.63 -17.62 -30.89
C MET A 307 -10.80 -17.67 -32.41
N LEU A 308 -10.18 -18.67 -33.03
CA LEU A 308 -10.40 -18.96 -34.43
C LEU A 308 -11.84 -19.49 -34.54
N CYS A 309 -12.67 -18.73 -35.24
CA CYS A 309 -13.99 -19.22 -35.62
C CYS A 309 -13.78 -20.44 -36.52
N TYR A 310 -14.58 -21.48 -36.31
CA TYR A 310 -14.47 -22.73 -37.10
C TYR A 310 -14.57 -22.48 -38.61
N GLU A 311 -15.26 -21.42 -39.03
CA GLU A 311 -15.41 -20.95 -40.42
C GLU A 311 -14.11 -20.36 -41.01
N ASP A 312 -13.19 -19.88 -40.18
CA ASP A 312 -11.90 -19.29 -40.58
C ASP A 312 -10.80 -20.34 -40.77
N ILE A 313 -11.06 -21.59 -40.35
CA ILE A 313 -10.10 -22.69 -40.49
C ILE A 313 -10.13 -23.23 -41.92
N LYS A 314 -9.13 -22.84 -42.70
CA LYS A 314 -8.93 -23.44 -44.02
C LYS A 314 -8.64 -24.93 -43.87
N GLN A 315 -9.54 -25.75 -44.38
CA GLN A 315 -9.33 -27.19 -44.47
C GLN A 315 -8.11 -27.47 -45.36
N THR A 316 -7.04 -27.94 -44.75
CA THR A 316 -5.87 -28.43 -45.48
C THR A 316 -5.90 -29.94 -45.52
N SER A 317 -5.67 -30.52 -46.72
CA SER A 317 -5.52 -31.97 -46.85
C SER A 317 -4.34 -32.43 -46.02
N VAL A 318 -4.56 -33.45 -45.18
CA VAL A 318 -3.49 -34.05 -44.35
C VAL A 318 -2.84 -35.16 -45.19
N GLU A 319 -1.58 -35.02 -45.49
CA GLU A 319 -0.79 -36.14 -46.03
C GLU A 319 -0.38 -37.06 -44.88
N TRP A 320 -0.52 -38.36 -45.11
CA TRP A 320 -0.30 -39.37 -44.08
C TRP A 320 0.93 -40.20 -44.39
N LEU A 321 1.85 -40.33 -43.43
CA LEU A 321 2.87 -41.36 -43.46
C LEU A 321 2.28 -42.75 -43.21
N TRP A 322 1.28 -42.81 -42.33
CA TRP A 322 0.51 -44.04 -42.03
C TRP A 322 -0.96 -43.66 -41.68
N PHE A 323 -1.83 -43.77 -42.64
CA PHE A 323 -3.24 -43.44 -42.45
C PHE A 323 -3.93 -44.41 -41.48
N PRO A 324 -4.80 -43.94 -40.59
CA PRO A 324 -5.05 -42.58 -40.19
C PRO A 324 -4.22 -42.16 -38.91
N TYR A 325 -3.10 -42.74 -38.67
CA TYR A 325 -2.39 -42.70 -37.40
C TYR A 325 -1.21 -41.72 -37.38
N ILE A 326 -0.45 -41.59 -38.48
CA ILE A 326 0.75 -40.78 -38.49
C ILE A 326 0.66 -39.76 -39.66
N PRO A 327 0.32 -38.49 -39.38
CA PRO A 327 0.33 -37.44 -40.40
C PRO A 327 1.76 -36.96 -40.71
N PHE A 328 2.00 -36.64 -41.99
CA PHE A 328 3.28 -36.05 -42.39
C PHE A 328 3.46 -34.62 -41.82
N GLY A 329 4.65 -34.27 -41.31
CA GLY A 329 4.98 -32.94 -40.83
C GLY A 329 4.30 -32.54 -39.52
N LYS A 330 3.73 -33.48 -38.77
CA LYS A 330 3.14 -33.28 -37.44
C LYS A 330 3.85 -34.11 -36.40
N LEU A 331 3.88 -33.59 -35.16
CA LEU A 331 4.38 -34.36 -34.04
C LEU A 331 3.32 -35.44 -33.64
N THR A 332 3.71 -36.70 -33.68
CA THR A 332 2.85 -37.81 -33.21
C THR A 332 3.49 -38.49 -32.02
N ILE A 333 2.77 -38.59 -30.92
CA ILE A 333 3.22 -39.30 -29.71
C ILE A 333 2.59 -40.69 -29.73
N ILE A 334 3.44 -41.73 -29.79
CA ILE A 334 3.04 -43.12 -29.68
C ILE A 334 3.40 -43.61 -28.28
N GLN A 335 2.39 -43.99 -27.47
CA GLN A 335 2.60 -44.52 -26.12
C GLN A 335 2.27 -45.99 -26.11
N GLY A 336 3.22 -46.85 -25.74
CA GLY A 336 2.99 -48.29 -25.52
C GLY A 336 3.18 -48.64 -24.03
N ASN A 337 2.47 -49.63 -23.56
CA ASN A 337 2.79 -50.21 -22.26
C ASN A 337 4.06 -51.03 -22.41
N PRO A 338 5.04 -50.88 -21.47
CA PRO A 338 6.14 -51.81 -21.41
C PRO A 338 5.57 -53.19 -21.00
N GLY A 339 5.79 -54.17 -21.87
CA GLY A 339 5.40 -55.54 -21.61
C GLY A 339 6.23 -56.19 -20.50
#